data_d69a5e84a3ae79bd56016a4af4cdfdfa
#
_entry.id   d69a5e84a3ae79bd56016a4af4cdfdfa
#
_cell.length_a   1.000
_cell.length_b   1.000
_cell.length_c   1.000
_cell.angle_alpha   90.00
_cell.angle_beta   90.00
_cell.angle_gamma   90.00
#
_symmetry.space_group_name_H-M   'P 1'
#
loop_
_entity.id
_entity.type
_entity.pdbx_description
1 polymer ?
#
loop_
_entity_poly.entity_id
_entity_poly.type
_entity_poly.pdbx_seq_one_letter_code
_entity_poly.pdbx_strand_id
1 'polypeptide(L)'
;AVTDPEAVYIAFPFEVEGGKIHLDVPGGSIEAGVDQIPGSSNDWYTVQNFATARNGESQVVMGSQEIPLMQFGAINTGRYKAGAVPQSTNMYSWPMNNYWVTNFNADQMGEMQWSYFINSSKDNSIEYATKFAWENRIPFLTRVLPAGDKKVEPLRSASIFKIVPENLLLVNMRPVEGENAVMLQLREIGGKSATFSVASDKINFVKTTVCDVVGDPVSGNPLSFAPWENKFI
;
A
#
# COMPACT_ATOMS: atom_id res chain seq x y z
N ALA A 1 -3.26 28.18 -20.87
CA ALA A 1 -2.11 27.58 -20.21
C ALA A 1 -1.59 28.55 -19.15
N VAL A 2 -1.33 28.10 -17.97
CA VAL A 2 -0.65 28.88 -16.93
C VAL A 2 0.85 28.80 -17.26
N THR A 3 1.45 29.97 -17.44
CA THR A 3 2.87 30.08 -17.82
C THR A 3 3.80 30.30 -16.63
N ASP A 4 3.24 30.78 -15.51
CA ASP A 4 3.99 30.98 -14.29
C ASP A 4 4.18 29.64 -13.55
N PRO A 5 5.35 29.40 -12.92
CA PRO A 5 5.57 28.20 -12.13
C PRO A 5 4.60 28.09 -10.96
N GLU A 6 3.78 27.06 -10.96
CA GLU A 6 2.74 26.82 -9.96
C GLU A 6 2.76 25.36 -9.46
N ALA A 7 2.26 25.17 -8.26
CA ALA A 7 1.94 23.85 -7.73
C ALA A 7 0.60 23.86 -7.02
N VAL A 8 -0.13 22.77 -7.15
CA VAL A 8 -1.40 22.55 -6.45
C VAL A 8 -1.17 21.51 -5.35
N TYR A 9 -1.54 21.85 -4.14
CA TYR A 9 -1.52 20.96 -3.00
C TYR A 9 -2.93 20.80 -2.43
N ILE A 10 -3.26 19.58 -2.06
CA ILE A 10 -4.45 19.28 -1.26
C ILE A 10 -3.97 18.98 0.15
N ALA A 11 -4.36 19.83 1.10
CA ALA A 11 -3.91 19.75 2.48
C ALA A 11 -4.81 18.84 3.33
N PHE A 12 -4.18 17.97 4.12
CA PHE A 12 -4.80 17.14 5.12
C PHE A 12 -4.14 17.45 6.48
N PRO A 13 -4.69 18.44 7.23
CA PRO A 13 -4.08 18.94 8.46
C PRO A 13 -4.40 18.02 9.64
N PHE A 14 -3.92 16.79 9.60
CA PHE A 14 -4.08 15.87 10.70
C PHE A 14 -3.20 16.29 11.87
N GLU A 15 -3.77 16.29 13.06
CA GLU A 15 -3.04 16.53 14.31
C GLU A 15 -3.08 15.25 15.16
N VAL A 16 -1.93 14.56 15.22
CA VAL A 16 -1.73 13.39 16.06
C VAL A 16 -0.64 13.73 17.05
N GLU A 17 -0.99 13.91 18.32
CA GLU A 17 -0.07 14.35 19.36
C GLU A 17 1.12 13.42 19.51
N GLY A 18 2.34 13.97 19.40
CA GLY A 18 3.58 13.19 19.38
C GLY A 18 3.71 12.23 18.20
N GLY A 19 2.84 12.36 17.21
CA GLY A 19 2.77 11.46 16.06
C GLY A 19 3.94 11.60 15.11
N LYS A 20 4.23 10.52 14.40
CA LYS A 20 5.22 10.40 13.33
C LYS A 20 4.54 10.02 12.03
N ILE A 21 5.12 10.48 10.93
CA ILE A 21 4.67 10.10 9.59
C ILE A 21 5.41 8.84 9.14
N HIS A 22 4.63 7.82 8.79
CA HIS A 22 5.14 6.64 8.09
C HIS A 22 4.48 6.55 6.74
N LEU A 23 5.19 6.01 5.76
CA LEU A 23 4.67 5.82 4.41
C LEU A 23 5.07 4.46 3.85
N ASP A 24 4.22 3.93 2.98
CA ASP A 24 4.48 2.72 2.24
C ASP A 24 5.41 3.00 1.06
N VAL A 25 6.46 2.21 0.96
CA VAL A 25 7.45 2.26 -0.12
C VAL A 25 7.63 0.85 -0.70
N PRO A 26 8.20 0.70 -1.91
CA PRO A 26 8.53 -0.63 -2.41
C PRO A 26 9.38 -1.42 -1.42
N GLY A 27 8.84 -2.55 -0.95
CA GLY A 27 9.54 -3.44 -0.02
C GLY A 27 9.26 -3.21 1.46
N GLY A 28 8.56 -2.15 1.87
CA GLY A 28 8.30 -1.92 3.30
C GLY A 28 7.62 -0.62 3.63
N SER A 29 7.79 -0.17 4.86
CA SER A 29 7.34 1.13 5.34
C SER A 29 8.49 1.84 6.02
N ILE A 30 8.57 3.16 5.85
CA ILE A 30 9.60 4.02 6.43
C ILE A 30 9.00 5.15 7.24
N GLU A 31 9.71 5.62 8.26
CA GLU A 31 9.44 6.90 8.94
C GLU A 31 10.06 8.04 8.11
N ALA A 32 9.21 9.01 7.75
CA ALA A 32 9.61 10.13 6.90
C ALA A 32 10.72 10.98 7.55
N GLY A 33 11.82 11.17 6.81
CA GLY A 33 12.98 11.94 7.26
C GLY A 33 13.92 11.19 8.20
N VAL A 34 13.64 9.93 8.55
CA VAL A 34 14.43 9.12 9.49
C VAL A 34 15.07 7.91 8.79
N ASP A 35 14.25 7.07 8.15
CA ASP A 35 14.71 5.79 7.60
C ASP A 35 15.29 5.89 6.18
N GLN A 36 15.37 7.09 5.63
CA GLN A 36 15.91 7.29 4.30
C GLN A 36 17.45 7.23 4.29
N ILE A 37 18.00 6.86 3.14
CA ILE A 37 19.45 6.90 2.93
C ILE A 37 19.96 8.33 3.19
N PRO A 38 20.99 8.52 4.04
CA PRO A 38 21.56 9.84 4.30
C PRO A 38 21.97 10.56 3.01
N GLY A 39 21.52 11.82 2.86
CA GLY A 39 21.77 12.64 1.67
C GLY A 39 20.76 12.44 0.54
N SER A 40 19.79 11.54 0.68
CA SER A 40 18.66 11.47 -0.25
C SER A 40 17.70 12.66 -0.04
N SER A 41 16.88 12.94 -1.07
CA SER A 41 15.84 13.97 -0.97
C SER A 41 14.75 13.54 0.01
N ASN A 42 14.37 14.44 0.91
CA ASN A 42 13.21 14.36 1.79
C ASN A 42 12.30 15.60 1.69
N ASP A 43 12.40 16.30 0.58
CA ASP A 43 11.52 17.45 0.27
C ASP A 43 10.12 17.00 -0.16
N TRP A 44 10.07 15.87 -0.82
CA TRP A 44 8.84 15.18 -1.23
C TRP A 44 9.06 13.68 -1.22
N TYR A 45 7.95 12.94 -1.19
CA TYR A 45 7.95 11.49 -1.09
C TYR A 45 7.05 10.89 -2.13
N THR A 46 7.47 9.79 -2.73
CA THR A 46 6.59 8.94 -3.54
C THR A 46 6.00 7.87 -2.63
N VAL A 47 4.72 7.99 -2.37
CA VAL A 47 3.94 7.07 -1.54
C VAL A 47 3.38 5.96 -2.42
N GLN A 48 3.59 4.71 -2.05
CA GLN A 48 3.10 3.58 -2.85
C GLN A 48 1.59 3.35 -2.66
N ASN A 49 1.13 3.14 -1.44
CA ASN A 49 -0.27 2.85 -1.15
C ASN A 49 -0.85 3.74 -0.06
N PHE A 50 -0.08 4.07 0.99
CA PHE A 50 -0.55 4.88 2.11
C PHE A 50 0.55 5.75 2.71
N ALA A 51 0.10 6.82 3.35
CA ALA A 51 0.82 7.52 4.40
C ALA A 51 -0.02 7.49 5.67
N THR A 52 0.64 7.40 6.83
CA THR A 52 -0.04 7.41 8.13
C THR A 52 0.65 8.36 9.11
N ALA A 53 -0.16 9.15 9.81
CA ALA A 53 0.24 9.85 11.01
C ALA A 53 -0.11 8.96 12.20
N ARG A 54 0.90 8.53 12.97
CA ARG A 54 0.70 7.56 14.06
C ARG A 54 1.51 7.88 15.29
N ASN A 55 0.97 7.50 16.45
CA ASN A 55 1.66 7.50 17.73
C ASN A 55 1.49 6.15 18.44
N GLY A 56 1.78 6.07 19.75
CA GLY A 56 1.62 4.84 20.54
C GLY A 56 0.17 4.38 20.74
N GLU A 57 -0.84 5.20 20.45
CA GLU A 57 -2.24 4.96 20.81
C GLU A 57 -3.18 4.86 19.60
N SER A 58 -2.85 5.55 18.50
CA SER A 58 -3.74 5.68 17.35
C SER A 58 -3.00 6.04 16.08
N GLN A 59 -3.72 5.99 14.96
CA GLN A 59 -3.24 6.46 13.67
C GLN A 59 -4.36 7.04 12.82
N VAL A 60 -3.98 7.92 11.89
CA VAL A 60 -4.78 8.33 10.75
C VAL A 60 -4.07 7.88 9.49
N VAL A 61 -4.72 7.07 8.69
CA VAL A 61 -4.19 6.52 7.43
C VAL A 61 -4.87 7.20 6.26
N MET A 62 -4.10 7.60 5.27
CA MET A 62 -4.62 8.10 4.01
C MET A 62 -3.85 7.56 2.82
N GLY A 63 -4.49 7.56 1.66
CA GLY A 63 -3.88 7.28 0.38
C GLY A 63 -4.70 7.79 -0.78
N SER A 64 -4.12 7.69 -1.97
CA SER A 64 -4.78 7.97 -3.25
C SER A 64 -4.36 6.89 -4.25
N GLN A 65 -5.25 6.57 -5.17
CA GLN A 65 -4.90 5.67 -6.28
C GLN A 65 -4.14 6.41 -7.38
N GLU A 66 -4.40 7.71 -7.54
CA GLU A 66 -3.92 8.52 -8.65
C GLU A 66 -2.68 9.35 -8.28
N ILE A 67 -2.58 9.83 -7.03
CA ILE A 67 -1.57 10.80 -6.63
C ILE A 67 -0.57 10.18 -5.65
N PRO A 68 0.61 9.76 -6.14
CA PRO A 68 1.64 9.19 -5.28
C PRO A 68 2.52 10.24 -4.61
N LEU A 69 2.56 11.48 -5.12
CA LEU A 69 3.50 12.49 -4.65
C LEU A 69 2.94 13.25 -3.46
N MET A 70 3.72 13.32 -2.39
CA MET A 70 3.33 13.98 -1.14
C MET A 70 4.48 14.77 -0.51
N GLN A 71 4.12 15.80 0.27
CA GLN A 71 4.99 16.45 1.23
C GLN A 71 4.42 16.30 2.65
N PHE A 72 5.30 16.29 3.63
CA PHE A 72 4.93 16.08 5.02
C PHE A 72 5.45 17.20 5.92
N GLY A 73 4.64 17.56 6.92
CA GLY A 73 4.92 18.61 7.89
C GLY A 73 4.69 20.01 7.37
N ALA A 74 5.28 20.37 6.24
CA ALA A 74 5.13 21.68 5.61
C ALA A 74 5.36 21.57 4.09
N ILE A 75 4.84 22.54 3.35
CA ILE A 75 5.14 22.74 1.92
C ILE A 75 6.47 23.47 1.80
N ASN A 76 7.41 22.94 1.01
CA ASN A 76 8.73 23.54 0.78
C ASN A 76 8.89 24.15 -0.61
N THR A 77 7.85 24.12 -1.43
CA THR A 77 7.82 24.70 -2.79
C THR A 77 8.94 24.25 -3.74
N GLY A 78 9.39 22.99 -3.60
CA GLY A 78 10.43 22.38 -4.43
C GLY A 78 11.86 22.85 -4.11
N ARG A 79 12.09 23.51 -2.98
CA ARG A 79 13.42 23.88 -2.53
C ARG A 79 14.03 22.73 -1.76
N TYR A 80 15.17 22.24 -2.26
CA TYR A 80 15.91 21.16 -1.59
C TYR A 80 16.29 21.56 -0.16
N LYS A 81 15.96 20.70 0.78
CA LYS A 81 16.25 20.85 2.19
C LYS A 81 16.83 19.55 2.74
N ALA A 82 18.16 19.47 2.77
CA ALA A 82 18.84 18.28 3.26
C ALA A 82 18.43 17.93 4.70
N GLY A 83 18.13 16.65 4.95
CA GLY A 83 17.81 16.15 6.29
C GLY A 83 16.50 16.71 6.86
N ALA A 84 15.56 17.12 6.03
CA ALA A 84 14.27 17.59 6.51
C ALA A 84 13.50 16.45 7.19
N VAL A 85 13.11 16.71 8.46
CA VAL A 85 12.24 15.81 9.23
C VAL A 85 10.90 16.54 9.44
N PRO A 86 9.75 15.91 9.14
CA PRO A 86 8.45 16.51 9.39
C PRO A 86 8.30 16.95 10.87
N GLN A 87 7.92 18.20 11.10
CA GLN A 87 7.74 18.76 12.45
C GLN A 87 6.27 18.70 12.91
N SER A 88 5.37 18.28 12.04
CA SER A 88 3.96 18.06 12.33
C SER A 88 3.44 16.88 11.52
N THR A 89 2.24 16.43 11.84
CA THR A 89 1.58 15.33 11.13
C THR A 89 0.71 15.79 9.97
N ASN A 90 0.88 17.03 9.50
CA ASN A 90 0.23 17.53 8.31
C ASN A 90 0.72 16.77 7.07
N MET A 91 -0.20 16.42 6.18
CA MET A 91 0.06 15.77 4.92
C MET A 91 -0.44 16.64 3.77
N TYR A 92 0.37 16.74 2.73
CA TYR A 92 0.04 17.52 1.53
C TYR A 92 0.19 16.62 0.32
N SER A 93 -0.92 16.27 -0.29
CA SER A 93 -0.90 15.61 -1.59
C SER A 93 -0.55 16.61 -2.67
N TRP A 94 0.30 16.23 -3.62
CA TRP A 94 0.82 17.12 -4.66
C TRP A 94 0.39 16.64 -6.05
N PRO A 95 -0.86 16.93 -6.47
CA PRO A 95 -1.40 16.41 -7.72
C PRO A 95 -0.84 17.08 -8.97
N MET A 96 -0.39 18.34 -8.88
CA MET A 96 0.04 19.09 -10.04
C MET A 96 1.17 20.06 -9.73
N ASN A 97 2.11 20.17 -10.66
CA ASN A 97 3.08 21.27 -10.74
C ASN A 97 3.54 21.48 -12.18
N ASN A 98 4.03 22.68 -12.47
CA ASN A 98 4.66 23.04 -13.72
C ASN A 98 6.06 23.66 -13.56
N TYR A 99 6.74 23.32 -12.45
CA TYR A 99 8.08 23.85 -12.13
C TYR A 99 9.18 23.35 -13.06
N TRP A 100 9.06 22.09 -13.48
CA TRP A 100 10.12 21.37 -14.15
C TRP A 100 9.95 21.43 -15.65
N VAL A 101 10.42 22.52 -16.23
CA VAL A 101 10.43 22.69 -17.68
C VAL A 101 11.77 22.13 -18.19
N THR A 102 11.75 20.89 -18.67
CA THR A 102 12.92 20.24 -19.25
C THR A 102 12.64 19.76 -20.68
N ASN A 103 12.49 18.47 -20.89
CA ASN A 103 12.28 17.84 -22.19
C ASN A 103 10.86 17.25 -22.36
N PHE A 104 9.90 17.69 -21.56
CA PHE A 104 8.51 17.30 -21.61
C PHE A 104 7.59 18.52 -21.41
N ASN A 105 6.31 18.39 -21.80
CA ASN A 105 5.32 19.41 -21.49
C ASN A 105 5.15 19.52 -19.95
N ALA A 106 5.29 20.74 -19.46
CA ALA A 106 4.99 21.07 -18.08
C ALA A 106 3.50 21.38 -17.84
N ASP A 107 2.72 21.45 -18.91
CA ASP A 107 1.29 21.78 -18.87
C ASP A 107 0.44 20.53 -19.13
N GLN A 108 -0.65 20.40 -18.40
CA GLN A 108 -1.73 19.47 -18.69
C GLN A 108 -3.07 20.19 -18.51
N MET A 109 -3.83 20.28 -19.60
CA MET A 109 -5.16 20.89 -19.60
C MET A 109 -6.24 19.83 -19.52
N GLY A 110 -7.42 20.22 -19.05
CA GLY A 110 -8.61 19.38 -19.00
C GLY A 110 -9.20 19.26 -17.60
N GLU A 111 -10.25 18.47 -17.49
CA GLU A 111 -10.82 18.08 -16.19
C GLU A 111 -9.99 16.98 -15.59
N MET A 112 -9.75 17.07 -14.29
CA MET A 112 -8.99 16.09 -13.52
C MET A 112 -9.78 15.71 -12.28
N GLN A 113 -9.70 14.43 -11.92
CA GLN A 113 -10.36 13.89 -10.75
C GLN A 113 -9.36 13.04 -9.96
N TRP A 114 -9.34 13.23 -8.66
CA TRP A 114 -8.54 12.45 -7.75
C TRP A 114 -9.38 11.94 -6.59
N SER A 115 -9.08 10.74 -6.14
CA SER A 115 -9.78 10.08 -5.04
C SER A 115 -8.83 9.90 -3.87
N TYR A 116 -9.33 10.20 -2.67
CA TYR A 116 -8.61 9.95 -1.44
C TYR A 116 -9.44 9.06 -0.53
N PHE A 117 -8.78 8.13 0.12
CA PHE A 117 -9.36 7.33 1.19
C PHE A 117 -8.66 7.66 2.50
N ILE A 118 -9.44 7.79 3.57
CA ILE A 118 -8.96 8.21 4.87
C ILE A 118 -9.67 7.38 5.93
N ASN A 119 -8.91 6.91 6.92
CA ASN A 119 -9.48 6.26 8.10
C ASN A 119 -8.65 6.59 9.34
N SER A 120 -9.28 6.46 10.51
CA SER A 120 -8.61 6.56 11.80
C SER A 120 -8.82 5.27 12.60
N SER A 121 -7.81 4.87 13.37
CA SER A 121 -7.86 3.63 14.14
C SER A 121 -7.07 3.74 15.44
N LYS A 122 -7.52 2.99 16.47
CA LYS A 122 -6.71 2.69 17.66
C LYS A 122 -5.69 1.58 17.41
N ASP A 123 -5.91 0.75 16.38
CA ASP A 123 -4.84 -0.12 15.90
C ASP A 123 -3.85 0.74 15.12
N ASN A 124 -2.71 1.01 15.74
CA ASN A 124 -1.63 1.83 15.21
C ASN A 124 -0.56 1.02 14.47
N SER A 125 -0.84 -0.23 14.12
CA SER A 125 0.10 -1.09 13.41
C SER A 125 0.26 -0.70 11.94
N ILE A 126 1.41 -0.98 11.36
CA ILE A 126 1.65 -0.82 9.91
C ILE A 126 0.85 -1.86 9.13
N GLU A 127 0.63 -3.03 9.71
CA GLU A 127 -0.21 -4.08 9.15
C GLU A 127 -1.65 -3.58 8.89
N TYR A 128 -2.23 -2.83 9.83
CA TYR A 128 -3.54 -2.22 9.64
C TYR A 128 -3.53 -1.20 8.49
N ALA A 129 -2.55 -0.28 8.50
CA ALA A 129 -2.44 0.73 7.44
C ALA A 129 -2.28 0.10 6.06
N THR A 130 -1.44 -0.94 5.95
CA THR A 130 -1.22 -1.68 4.70
C THR A 130 -2.50 -2.34 4.22
N LYS A 131 -3.22 -3.08 5.08
CA LYS A 131 -4.47 -3.76 4.72
C LYS A 131 -5.54 -2.77 4.28
N PHE A 132 -5.74 -1.69 5.04
CA PHE A 132 -6.68 -0.63 4.70
C PHE A 132 -6.38 -0.02 3.32
N ALA A 133 -5.12 0.26 3.03
CA ALA A 133 -4.71 0.81 1.74
C ALA A 133 -4.96 -0.17 0.58
N TRP A 134 -4.63 -1.45 0.77
CA TRP A 134 -4.86 -2.49 -0.23
C TRP A 134 -6.35 -2.70 -0.52
N GLU A 135 -7.20 -2.72 0.50
CA GLU A 135 -8.65 -2.83 0.35
C GLU A 135 -9.25 -1.68 -0.47
N ASN A 136 -8.67 -0.47 -0.35
CA ASN A 136 -9.12 0.70 -1.12
C ASN A 136 -8.50 0.77 -2.53
N ARG A 137 -7.34 0.17 -2.74
CA ARG A 137 -6.66 0.17 -4.03
C ARG A 137 -7.20 -0.91 -4.98
N ILE A 138 -7.60 -2.06 -4.45
CA ILE A 138 -8.08 -3.19 -5.25
C ILE A 138 -9.62 -3.17 -5.24
N PRO A 139 -10.26 -2.81 -6.37
CA PRO A 139 -11.71 -2.75 -6.42
C PRO A 139 -12.33 -4.15 -6.31
N PHE A 140 -13.50 -4.22 -5.70
CA PHE A 140 -14.30 -5.44 -5.73
C PHE A 140 -14.74 -5.78 -7.15
N LEU A 141 -14.56 -7.04 -7.52
CA LEU A 141 -15.13 -7.57 -8.75
C LEU A 141 -16.61 -7.86 -8.50
N THR A 142 -17.48 -7.12 -9.17
CA THR A 142 -18.92 -7.31 -9.07
C THR A 142 -19.46 -8.03 -10.30
N ARG A 143 -20.37 -8.97 -10.09
CA ARG A 143 -21.07 -9.66 -11.15
C ARG A 143 -22.57 -9.69 -10.88
N VAL A 144 -23.34 -9.19 -11.81
CA VAL A 144 -24.80 -9.35 -11.80
C VAL A 144 -25.11 -10.72 -12.38
N LEU A 145 -25.77 -11.56 -11.60
CA LEU A 145 -26.28 -12.84 -12.09
C LEU A 145 -27.72 -12.66 -12.57
N PRO A 146 -28.08 -13.27 -13.72
CA PRO A 146 -29.46 -13.23 -14.16
C PRO A 146 -30.38 -13.94 -13.14
N ALA A 147 -31.59 -13.44 -12.98
CA ALA A 147 -32.57 -14.07 -12.13
C ALA A 147 -32.84 -15.50 -12.62
N GLY A 148 -32.71 -16.46 -11.73
CA GLY A 148 -33.07 -17.85 -11.98
C GLY A 148 -34.38 -18.22 -11.31
N ASP A 149 -34.96 -19.34 -11.71
CA ASP A 149 -36.25 -19.85 -11.15
C ASP A 149 -36.13 -20.37 -9.71
N LYS A 150 -34.90 -20.48 -9.20
CA LYS A 150 -34.63 -20.91 -7.82
C LYS A 150 -34.35 -19.74 -6.91
N LYS A 151 -35.05 -19.62 -5.81
CA LYS A 151 -34.63 -18.74 -4.71
C LYS A 151 -33.31 -19.22 -4.18
N VAL A 152 -32.26 -18.44 -4.41
CA VAL A 152 -30.95 -18.64 -3.79
C VAL A 152 -30.91 -17.78 -2.54
N GLU A 153 -30.74 -18.40 -1.38
CA GLU A 153 -30.47 -17.67 -0.15
C GLU A 153 -29.11 -16.95 -0.31
N PRO A 154 -29.07 -15.63 -0.12
CA PRO A 154 -27.84 -14.89 -0.28
C PRO A 154 -26.84 -15.29 0.80
N LEU A 155 -25.69 -15.82 0.41
CA LEU A 155 -24.54 -15.95 1.30
C LEU A 155 -24.08 -14.55 1.72
N ARG A 156 -24.06 -14.29 3.02
CA ARG A 156 -23.62 -12.99 3.54
C ARG A 156 -22.12 -12.77 3.35
N SER A 157 -21.33 -13.80 3.55
CA SER A 157 -19.90 -13.83 3.25
C SER A 157 -19.40 -15.26 3.19
N ALA A 158 -18.34 -15.51 2.41
CA ALA A 158 -17.63 -16.78 2.37
C ALA A 158 -16.13 -16.55 2.12
N SER A 159 -15.29 -17.38 2.73
CA SER A 159 -13.87 -17.45 2.42
C SER A 159 -13.54 -18.85 1.92
N ILE A 160 -12.63 -18.96 0.97
CA ILE A 160 -12.15 -20.24 0.46
C ILE A 160 -11.02 -20.78 1.35
N PHE A 161 -10.13 -19.90 1.79
CA PHE A 161 -9.05 -20.21 2.73
C PHE A 161 -8.66 -18.95 3.52
N LYS A 162 -7.93 -19.15 4.61
CA LYS A 162 -7.36 -18.10 5.45
C LYS A 162 -5.84 -18.26 5.51
N ILE A 163 -5.13 -17.16 5.27
CA ILE A 163 -3.68 -17.08 5.47
C ILE A 163 -3.41 -16.68 6.92
N VAL A 164 -2.43 -17.35 7.53
CA VAL A 164 -2.01 -17.14 8.93
C VAL A 164 -0.48 -17.08 8.96
N PRO A 165 0.11 -16.14 9.70
CA PRO A 165 -0.50 -15.09 10.51
C PRO A 165 -0.99 -13.88 9.69
N GLU A 166 -1.67 -12.95 10.35
CA GLU A 166 -2.30 -11.80 9.69
C GLU A 166 -1.34 -10.75 9.13
N ASN A 167 -0.06 -10.80 9.49
CA ASN A 167 0.98 -9.97 8.87
C ASN A 167 1.50 -10.53 7.54
N LEU A 168 0.91 -11.61 7.02
CA LEU A 168 1.14 -12.08 5.65
C LEU A 168 -0.02 -11.64 4.76
N LEU A 169 0.29 -10.74 3.82
CA LEU A 169 -0.66 -10.23 2.82
C LEU A 169 -0.62 -11.10 1.57
N LEU A 170 -1.78 -11.54 1.10
CA LEU A 170 -1.93 -12.12 -0.22
C LEU A 170 -1.91 -11.00 -1.27
N VAL A 171 -0.79 -10.89 -1.99
CA VAL A 171 -0.61 -9.88 -3.03
C VAL A 171 -1.25 -10.32 -4.34
N ASN A 172 -1.08 -11.60 -4.70
CA ASN A 172 -1.64 -12.18 -5.92
C ASN A 172 -1.86 -13.68 -5.75
N MET A 173 -2.82 -14.19 -6.51
CA MET A 173 -3.10 -15.63 -6.62
C MET A 173 -3.42 -15.97 -8.08
N ARG A 174 -2.79 -17.02 -8.59
CA ARG A 174 -3.07 -17.52 -9.95
C ARG A 174 -3.00 -19.04 -10.02
N PRO A 175 -3.78 -19.68 -10.88
CA PRO A 175 -3.59 -21.09 -11.16
C PRO A 175 -2.24 -21.33 -11.85
N VAL A 176 -1.64 -22.50 -11.60
CA VAL A 176 -0.47 -22.97 -12.34
C VAL A 176 -0.95 -23.76 -13.54
N GLU A 177 -0.49 -23.39 -14.74
CA GLU A 177 -0.95 -24.01 -15.97
C GLU A 177 -0.49 -25.47 -16.06
N GLY A 178 -1.43 -26.37 -16.37
CA GLY A 178 -1.15 -27.81 -16.50
C GLY A 178 -1.05 -28.56 -15.18
N GLU A 179 -1.23 -27.91 -14.03
CA GLU A 179 -1.13 -28.51 -12.72
C GLU A 179 -2.41 -28.30 -11.88
N ASN A 180 -2.65 -29.20 -10.93
CA ASN A 180 -3.67 -28.96 -9.89
C ASN A 180 -3.06 -28.18 -8.72
N ALA A 181 -2.61 -26.97 -9.02
CA ALA A 181 -1.90 -26.09 -8.10
C ALA A 181 -2.30 -24.63 -8.27
N VAL A 182 -2.08 -23.84 -7.25
CA VAL A 182 -2.19 -22.39 -7.25
C VAL A 182 -0.88 -21.79 -6.76
N MET A 183 -0.44 -20.74 -7.43
CA MET A 183 0.67 -19.92 -6.97
C MET A 183 0.13 -18.77 -6.13
N LEU A 184 0.68 -18.58 -4.95
CA LEU A 184 0.41 -17.45 -4.07
C LEU A 184 1.63 -16.53 -4.03
N GLN A 185 1.44 -15.25 -4.27
CA GLN A 185 2.42 -14.22 -3.93
C GLN A 185 2.06 -13.67 -2.56
N LEU A 186 2.90 -13.91 -1.59
CA LEU A 186 2.72 -13.45 -0.21
C LEU A 186 3.80 -12.45 0.16
N ARG A 187 3.41 -11.43 0.90
CA ARG A 187 4.33 -10.41 1.45
C ARG A 187 4.15 -10.30 2.95
N GLU A 188 5.24 -10.33 3.68
CA GLU A 188 5.24 -9.95 5.09
C GLU A 188 5.14 -8.41 5.19
N ILE A 189 4.21 -7.88 5.99
CA ILE A 189 3.84 -6.46 6.02
C ILE A 189 4.00 -5.79 7.38
N GLY A 190 4.51 -6.51 8.38
CA GLY A 190 4.67 -6.00 9.75
C GLY A 190 6.12 -5.77 10.16
N GLY A 191 7.10 -6.05 9.27
CA GLY A 191 8.52 -5.97 9.60
C GLY A 191 8.97 -7.02 10.62
N LYS A 192 8.30 -8.18 10.67
CA LYS A 192 8.54 -9.26 11.63
C LYS A 192 8.68 -10.60 10.92
N SER A 193 9.45 -11.50 11.50
CA SER A 193 9.46 -12.89 11.01
C SER A 193 8.08 -13.53 11.17
N ALA A 194 7.68 -14.34 10.19
CA ALA A 194 6.42 -15.04 10.20
C ALA A 194 6.59 -16.52 9.80
N THR A 195 5.71 -17.38 10.32
CA THR A 195 5.59 -18.76 9.85
C THR A 195 4.25 -18.92 9.17
N PHE A 196 4.29 -19.10 7.85
CA PHE A 196 3.12 -19.22 7.01
C PHE A 196 2.36 -20.51 7.28
N SER A 197 1.06 -20.40 7.36
CA SER A 197 0.14 -21.52 7.23
C SER A 197 -1.13 -21.07 6.48
N VAL A 198 -1.79 -22.02 5.87
CA VAL A 198 -3.06 -21.82 5.19
C VAL A 198 -4.09 -22.77 5.78
N ALA A 199 -5.24 -22.25 6.16
CA ALA A 199 -6.37 -23.01 6.68
C ALA A 199 -7.55 -22.94 5.70
N SER A 200 -8.17 -24.07 5.40
CA SER A 200 -9.36 -24.16 4.58
C SER A 200 -10.19 -25.39 5.01
N ASP A 201 -11.50 -25.24 4.99
CA ASP A 201 -12.46 -26.32 5.09
C ASP A 201 -12.95 -26.84 3.72
N LYS A 202 -12.48 -26.21 2.64
CA LYS A 202 -12.90 -26.50 1.25
C LYS A 202 -11.80 -27.04 0.37
N ILE A 203 -10.53 -26.72 0.69
CA ILE A 203 -9.36 -27.12 -0.09
C ILE A 203 -8.38 -27.84 0.83
N ASN A 204 -7.91 -29.00 0.40
CA ASN A 204 -6.82 -29.72 1.05
C ASN A 204 -5.49 -29.38 0.37
N PHE A 205 -4.66 -28.64 1.05
CA PHE A 205 -3.31 -28.30 0.58
C PHE A 205 -2.34 -29.43 0.98
N VAL A 206 -1.86 -30.19 0.01
CA VAL A 206 -1.02 -31.38 0.24
C VAL A 206 0.47 -31.09 0.23
N LYS A 207 0.90 -30.02 -0.50
CA LYS A 207 2.32 -29.67 -0.63
C LYS A 207 2.45 -28.18 -0.85
N THR A 208 3.49 -27.59 -0.29
CA THR A 208 3.90 -26.22 -0.49
C THR A 208 5.34 -26.18 -0.99
N THR A 209 5.61 -25.39 -2.03
CA THR A 209 6.95 -25.29 -2.66
C THR A 209 7.23 -23.82 -2.93
N VAL A 210 8.44 -23.36 -2.63
CA VAL A 210 8.88 -22.02 -3.04
C VAL A 210 9.16 -22.04 -4.54
N CYS A 211 8.72 -21.01 -5.22
CA CYS A 211 9.00 -20.83 -6.65
C CYS A 211 9.46 -19.38 -6.93
N ASP A 212 9.97 -19.15 -8.11
CA ASP A 212 10.21 -17.80 -8.61
C ASP A 212 8.94 -17.17 -9.19
N VAL A 213 9.06 -15.98 -9.76
CA VAL A 213 7.93 -15.23 -10.32
C VAL A 213 7.27 -15.92 -11.53
N VAL A 214 7.99 -16.79 -12.24
CA VAL A 214 7.43 -17.54 -13.38
C VAL A 214 6.86 -18.90 -12.99
N GLY A 215 7.16 -19.37 -11.78
CA GLY A 215 6.64 -20.60 -11.21
C GLY A 215 7.64 -21.74 -11.13
N ASP A 216 8.89 -21.51 -11.52
CA ASP A 216 9.92 -22.52 -11.42
C ASP A 216 10.33 -22.77 -9.96
N PRO A 217 10.37 -24.02 -9.49
CA PRO A 217 10.76 -24.33 -8.13
C PRO A 217 12.17 -23.81 -7.78
N VAL A 218 12.29 -23.13 -6.64
CA VAL A 218 13.57 -22.68 -6.11
C VAL A 218 13.82 -23.26 -4.72
N SER A 219 15.09 -23.24 -4.28
CA SER A 219 15.44 -23.66 -2.93
C SER A 219 14.91 -22.64 -1.92
N GLY A 220 14.42 -23.14 -0.78
CA GLY A 220 13.97 -22.29 0.31
C GLY A 220 12.97 -23.00 1.23
N ASN A 221 12.71 -22.39 2.37
CA ASN A 221 11.65 -22.83 3.26
C ASN A 221 10.35 -22.11 2.90
N PRO A 222 9.32 -22.81 2.40
CA PRO A 222 8.06 -22.19 1.99
C PRO A 222 7.28 -21.62 3.19
N LEU A 223 7.54 -22.09 4.40
CA LEU A 223 6.77 -21.69 5.59
C LEU A 223 7.38 -20.50 6.34
N SER A 224 8.67 -20.21 6.14
CA SER A 224 9.38 -19.15 6.88
C SER A 224 9.45 -17.86 6.06
N PHE A 225 9.08 -16.74 6.66
CA PHE A 225 9.22 -15.39 6.10
C PHE A 225 10.12 -14.55 6.99
N ALA A 226 11.07 -13.86 6.38
CA ALA A 226 11.81 -12.78 7.00
C ALA A 226 10.98 -11.48 7.03
N PRO A 227 11.35 -10.48 7.85
CA PRO A 227 10.74 -9.15 7.79
C PRO A 227 10.72 -8.58 6.37
N TRP A 228 9.56 -8.10 5.92
CA TRP A 228 9.32 -7.49 4.60
C TRP A 228 9.52 -8.42 3.40
N GLU A 229 9.72 -9.70 3.63
CA GLU A 229 9.95 -10.66 2.54
C GLU A 229 8.72 -10.79 1.65
N ASN A 230 8.98 -10.80 0.34
CA ASN A 230 8.01 -11.14 -0.70
C ASN A 230 8.39 -12.51 -1.28
N LYS A 231 7.46 -13.44 -1.30
CA LYS A 231 7.72 -14.82 -1.69
C LYS A 231 6.59 -15.39 -2.54
N PHE A 232 6.96 -16.21 -3.50
CA PHE A 232 6.03 -17.00 -4.30
C PHE A 232 6.03 -18.45 -3.81
N ILE A 233 4.85 -18.97 -3.59
CA ILE A 233 4.63 -20.30 -3.04
C ILE A 233 3.60 -21.05 -3.86
#